data_41f9d9e70dfa70035d4a3cfd13cbaf63
#
_entry.id   41f9d9e70dfa70035d4a3cfd13cbaf63
#
_cell.length_a   1.000
_cell.length_b   1.000
_cell.length_c   1.000
_cell.angle_alpha   90.00
_cell.angle_beta   90.00
_cell.angle_gamma   90.00
#
_symmetry.space_group_name_H-M   'P 1'
#
loop_
_entity.id
_entity.type
_entity.pdbx_description
1 polymer ?
#
loop_
_entity_poly.entity_id
_entity_poly.type
_entity_poly.pdbx_seq_one_letter_code
_entity_poly.pdbx_strand_id
1 'polypeptide(L)'
;MIIGISGYSGSGKDTAGIIIQYLKASTKLPLKDIVKKPQDHEWWLEERSGWEIKKWAGKLKTIASILTGIPVENFEDQEFKKTLLGPEWGTVTDIPLNSIPVFADIQFNSLMSVRDFLQKLGTDAIRDGLHENTWVNATLVDYTTESDWIITDTRFPNEAEAIKKAGGIIIRVERPGVKPVNPHPSETSLDKWKFDHVINNDGSLTDLTKKIKKVLKENQIL
;
A
#
# COMPACT_ATOMS: atom_id res chain seq x y z
N MET A 1 -13.28 13.57 -3.84
CA MET A 1 -11.86 14.00 -4.01
C MET A 1 -10.91 12.85 -3.70
N ILE A 2 -9.66 12.83 -4.24
CA ILE A 2 -8.66 11.80 -3.87
C ILE A 2 -7.42 12.45 -3.27
N ILE A 3 -6.97 11.92 -2.12
CA ILE A 3 -5.65 12.24 -1.53
C ILE A 3 -4.77 10.99 -1.68
N GLY A 4 -3.75 11.07 -2.54
CA GLY A 4 -2.73 10.02 -2.63
C GLY A 4 -1.63 10.24 -1.59
N ILE A 5 -1.23 9.17 -0.92
CA ILE A 5 -0.10 9.21 0.01
C ILE A 5 0.98 8.27 -0.48
N SER A 6 2.18 8.80 -0.68
CA SER A 6 3.39 8.06 -1.04
C SER A 6 4.40 8.06 0.11
N GLY A 7 5.29 7.10 0.11
CA GLY A 7 6.38 6.98 1.10
C GLY A 7 6.89 5.55 1.19
N TYR A 8 8.13 5.39 1.62
CA TYR A 8 8.72 4.06 1.83
C TYR A 8 8.00 3.27 2.92
N SER A 9 8.20 1.96 2.94
CA SER A 9 7.69 1.12 4.04
C SER A 9 8.22 1.63 5.37
N GLY A 10 7.34 1.84 6.37
CA GLY A 10 7.71 2.39 7.67
C GLY A 10 7.83 3.92 7.74
N SER A 11 7.56 4.67 6.67
CA SER A 11 7.59 6.14 6.69
C SER A 11 6.46 6.77 7.52
N GLY A 12 5.36 6.04 7.76
CA GLY A 12 4.16 6.55 8.45
C GLY A 12 3.04 6.98 7.51
N LYS A 13 3.06 6.57 6.23
CA LYS A 13 2.02 6.92 5.25
C LYS A 13 0.62 6.41 5.62
N ASP A 14 0.51 5.17 6.14
CA ASP A 14 -0.77 4.62 6.59
C ASP A 14 -1.29 5.39 7.82
N THR A 15 -0.41 5.73 8.76
CA THR A 15 -0.72 6.62 9.90
C THR A 15 -1.20 7.99 9.44
N ALA A 16 -0.59 8.53 8.37
CA ALA A 16 -1.02 9.81 7.81
C ALA A 16 -2.45 9.73 7.25
N GLY A 17 -2.83 8.63 6.61
CA GLY A 17 -4.22 8.39 6.16
C GLY A 17 -5.22 8.40 7.32
N ILE A 18 -4.91 7.68 8.39
CA ILE A 18 -5.73 7.65 9.62
C ILE A 18 -5.85 9.04 10.25
N ILE A 19 -4.75 9.83 10.26
CA ILE A 19 -4.77 11.20 10.79
C ILE A 19 -5.71 12.10 9.97
N ILE A 20 -5.74 11.94 8.65
CA ILE A 20 -6.66 12.70 7.78
C ILE A 20 -8.11 12.38 8.15
N GLN A 21 -8.49 11.11 8.23
CA GLN A 21 -9.83 10.70 8.68
C GLN A 21 -10.15 11.24 10.08
N TYR A 22 -9.20 11.11 11.02
CA TYR A 22 -9.35 11.61 12.39
C TYR A 22 -9.66 13.12 12.44
N LEU A 23 -8.92 13.91 11.67
CA LEU A 23 -9.12 15.36 11.62
C LEU A 23 -10.47 15.73 11.01
N LYS A 24 -10.92 14.98 10.00
CA LYS A 24 -12.23 15.16 9.36
C LYS A 24 -13.38 14.70 10.25
N ALA A 25 -13.22 13.60 10.97
CA ALA A 25 -14.22 13.08 11.91
C ALA A 25 -14.49 13.99 13.11
N SER A 26 -13.61 14.97 13.38
CA SER A 26 -13.73 15.93 14.50
C SER A 26 -14.05 15.25 15.84
N THR A 27 -13.38 14.14 16.13
CA THR A 27 -13.64 13.30 17.30
C THR A 27 -12.88 13.75 18.55
N LYS A 28 -13.42 13.40 19.73
CA LYS A 28 -12.74 13.57 21.02
C LYS A 28 -11.92 12.33 21.45
N LEU A 29 -12.00 11.22 20.71
CA LEU A 29 -11.19 10.04 21.00
C LEU A 29 -9.70 10.36 20.85
N PRO A 30 -8.84 9.81 21.73
CA PRO A 30 -7.40 10.04 21.64
C PRO A 30 -6.83 9.40 20.36
N LEU A 31 -6.23 10.19 19.49
CA LEU A 31 -5.63 9.71 18.24
C LEU A 31 -4.64 8.56 18.46
N LYS A 32 -3.87 8.57 19.56
CA LYS A 32 -2.91 7.51 19.91
C LYS A 32 -3.56 6.12 20.03
N ASP A 33 -4.80 6.06 20.52
CA ASP A 33 -5.52 4.80 20.70
C ASP A 33 -6.03 4.29 19.36
N ILE A 34 -6.50 5.19 18.50
CA ILE A 34 -6.93 4.89 17.12
C ILE A 34 -5.75 4.36 16.29
N VAL A 35 -4.60 5.04 16.32
CA VAL A 35 -3.42 4.63 15.55
C VAL A 35 -2.83 3.31 16.04
N LYS A 36 -3.00 2.99 17.34
CA LYS A 36 -2.52 1.73 17.92
C LYS A 36 -3.32 0.52 17.43
N LYS A 37 -4.62 0.69 17.22
CA LYS A 37 -5.54 -0.35 16.75
C LYS A 37 -6.48 0.20 15.67
N PRO A 38 -5.95 0.47 14.46
CA PRO A 38 -6.74 1.10 13.40
C PRO A 38 -7.97 0.28 13.03
N GLN A 39 -7.86 -1.05 12.99
CA GLN A 39 -8.92 -1.97 12.61
C GLN A 39 -10.15 -1.87 13.53
N ASP A 40 -9.96 -1.52 14.82
CA ASP A 40 -11.07 -1.38 15.78
C ASP A 40 -11.91 -0.10 15.52
N HIS A 41 -11.38 0.81 14.71
CA HIS A 41 -11.94 2.15 14.48
C HIS A 41 -12.21 2.46 13.01
N GLU A 42 -11.84 1.60 12.07
CA GLU A 42 -11.87 1.85 10.62
C GLU A 42 -13.26 2.25 10.14
N TRP A 43 -14.25 1.39 10.32
CA TRP A 43 -15.63 1.67 9.94
C TRP A 43 -16.17 2.97 10.56
N TRP A 44 -15.91 3.18 11.84
CA TRP A 44 -16.39 4.36 12.55
C TRP A 44 -15.73 5.66 12.07
N LEU A 45 -14.41 5.62 11.75
CA LEU A 45 -13.71 6.76 11.17
C LEU A 45 -14.21 7.07 9.77
N GLU A 46 -14.46 6.05 8.97
CA GLU A 46 -15.00 6.18 7.63
C GLU A 46 -16.37 6.87 7.64
N GLU A 47 -17.30 6.35 8.44
CA GLU A 47 -18.63 6.92 8.59
C GLU A 47 -18.59 8.38 9.06
N ARG A 48 -17.77 8.70 10.06
CA ARG A 48 -17.68 10.02 10.64
C ARG A 48 -16.93 11.05 9.82
N SER A 49 -15.89 10.63 9.14
CA SER A 49 -15.08 11.52 8.30
C SER A 49 -15.70 11.77 6.93
N GLY A 50 -16.47 10.82 6.43
CA GLY A 50 -16.90 10.75 5.03
C GLY A 50 -15.77 10.40 4.06
N TRP A 51 -14.59 9.98 4.58
CA TRP A 51 -13.41 9.63 3.78
C TRP A 51 -13.06 8.16 3.93
N GLU A 52 -12.94 7.46 2.82
CA GLU A 52 -12.55 6.05 2.77
C GLU A 52 -11.05 5.88 2.55
N ILE A 53 -10.40 4.99 3.30
CA ILE A 53 -9.03 4.57 3.00
C ILE A 53 -9.07 3.45 1.96
N LYS A 54 -8.43 3.69 0.81
CA LYS A 54 -8.27 2.72 -0.27
C LYS A 54 -6.78 2.38 -0.46
N LYS A 55 -6.54 1.25 -1.11
CA LYS A 55 -5.18 0.82 -1.50
C LYS A 55 -5.19 0.30 -2.92
N TRP A 56 -4.22 0.71 -3.74
CA TRP A 56 -4.00 0.14 -5.07
C TRP A 56 -3.76 -1.36 -5.00
N ALA A 57 -3.01 -1.79 -3.99
CA ALA A 57 -2.73 -3.20 -3.73
C ALA A 57 -3.89 -3.97 -3.06
N GLY A 58 -5.05 -3.38 -2.85
CA GLY A 58 -6.18 -4.08 -2.23
C GLY A 58 -6.64 -5.28 -3.05
N LYS A 59 -6.96 -5.06 -4.31
CA LYS A 59 -7.38 -6.13 -5.24
C LYS A 59 -6.26 -7.17 -5.46
N LEU A 60 -4.98 -6.76 -5.49
CA LEU A 60 -3.84 -7.67 -5.55
C LEU A 60 -3.85 -8.67 -4.38
N LYS A 61 -4.06 -8.20 -3.15
CA LYS A 61 -4.07 -9.07 -1.97
C LYS A 61 -5.25 -10.02 -1.97
N THR A 62 -6.41 -9.60 -2.48
CA THR A 62 -7.57 -10.48 -2.68
C THR A 62 -7.23 -11.61 -3.67
N ILE A 63 -6.59 -11.29 -4.79
CA ILE A 63 -6.15 -12.28 -5.77
C ILE A 63 -5.09 -13.20 -5.15
N ALA A 64 -4.12 -12.64 -4.43
CA ALA A 64 -3.10 -13.42 -3.72
C ALA A 64 -3.72 -14.40 -2.72
N SER A 65 -4.74 -13.97 -1.98
CA SER A 65 -5.49 -14.82 -1.05
C SER A 65 -6.18 -15.98 -1.77
N ILE A 66 -6.81 -15.72 -2.90
CA ILE A 66 -7.46 -16.77 -3.73
C ILE A 66 -6.43 -17.80 -4.21
N LEU A 67 -5.25 -17.35 -4.66
CA LEU A 67 -4.22 -18.23 -5.20
C LEU A 67 -3.51 -19.06 -4.12
N THR A 68 -3.33 -18.52 -2.92
CA THR A 68 -2.51 -19.14 -1.87
C THR A 68 -3.32 -19.75 -0.74
N GLY A 69 -4.61 -19.41 -0.63
CA GLY A 69 -5.44 -19.77 0.52
C GLY A 69 -5.11 -18.97 1.81
N ILE A 70 -4.15 -18.04 1.77
CA ILE A 70 -3.76 -17.21 2.90
C ILE A 70 -4.80 -16.10 3.09
N PRO A 71 -5.31 -15.85 4.32
CA PRO A 71 -6.24 -14.75 4.58
C PRO A 71 -5.69 -13.39 4.17
N VAL A 72 -6.55 -12.52 3.62
CA VAL A 72 -6.14 -11.20 3.07
C VAL A 72 -5.45 -10.32 4.11
N GLU A 73 -5.91 -10.36 5.35
CA GLU A 73 -5.37 -9.62 6.48
C GLU A 73 -3.90 -9.95 6.77
N ASN A 74 -3.45 -11.18 6.52
CA ASN A 74 -2.07 -11.57 6.70
C ASN A 74 -1.13 -10.82 5.74
N PHE A 75 -1.61 -10.44 4.56
CA PHE A 75 -0.84 -9.63 3.61
C PHE A 75 -0.70 -8.15 4.04
N GLU A 76 -1.30 -7.72 5.14
CA GLU A 76 -1.03 -6.41 5.74
C GLU A 76 0.17 -6.45 6.69
N ASP A 77 0.41 -7.58 7.35
CA ASP A 77 1.48 -7.74 8.33
C ASP A 77 2.88 -7.72 7.69
N GLN A 78 3.78 -6.89 8.20
CA GLN A 78 5.12 -6.72 7.65
C GLN A 78 6.06 -7.90 8.00
N GLU A 79 5.87 -8.54 9.15
CA GLU A 79 6.66 -9.71 9.54
C GLU A 79 6.18 -10.94 8.75
N PHE A 80 4.86 -11.10 8.60
CA PHE A 80 4.32 -12.17 7.76
C PHE A 80 4.83 -12.10 6.32
N LYS A 81 4.97 -10.89 5.74
CA LYS A 81 5.53 -10.74 4.38
C LYS A 81 6.97 -11.22 4.23
N LYS A 82 7.71 -11.39 5.32
CA LYS A 82 9.07 -11.95 5.30
C LYS A 82 9.09 -13.47 5.35
N THR A 83 7.98 -14.10 5.71
CA THR A 83 7.89 -15.56 5.78
C THR A 83 7.94 -16.17 4.37
N LEU A 84 8.39 -17.41 4.29
CA LEU A 84 8.43 -18.16 3.05
C LEU A 84 7.07 -18.80 2.78
N LEU A 85 6.67 -18.82 1.53
CA LEU A 85 5.58 -19.64 1.05
C LEU A 85 6.00 -21.13 1.05
N GLY A 86 5.01 -22.02 0.97
CA GLY A 86 5.27 -23.45 0.87
C GLY A 86 6.12 -23.85 -0.34
N PRO A 87 6.68 -25.08 -0.33
CA PRO A 87 7.57 -25.55 -1.40
C PRO A 87 6.91 -25.58 -2.78
N GLU A 88 5.59 -25.67 -2.86
CA GLU A 88 4.80 -25.57 -4.10
C GLU A 88 4.96 -24.23 -4.82
N TRP A 89 5.43 -23.19 -4.14
CA TRP A 89 5.73 -21.86 -4.69
C TRP A 89 7.23 -21.66 -4.97
N GLY A 90 8.06 -22.69 -4.74
CA GLY A 90 9.49 -22.66 -5.04
C GLY A 90 9.77 -22.75 -6.53
N THR A 91 10.90 -22.20 -6.98
CA THR A 91 11.39 -22.40 -8.34
C THR A 91 12.17 -23.70 -8.41
N VAL A 92 11.78 -24.59 -9.30
CA VAL A 92 12.56 -25.77 -9.69
C VAL A 92 13.49 -25.32 -10.82
N THR A 93 14.80 -25.25 -10.57
CA THR A 93 15.76 -24.99 -11.64
C THR A 93 16.25 -26.33 -12.21
N ASP A 94 16.07 -26.47 -13.52
CA ASP A 94 16.78 -27.43 -14.40
C ASP A 94 16.86 -28.89 -13.94
N ILE A 95 15.75 -29.46 -13.50
CA ILE A 95 15.65 -30.92 -13.50
C ILE A 95 15.03 -31.33 -14.86
N PRO A 96 15.75 -32.05 -15.71
CA PRO A 96 15.17 -32.59 -16.94
C PRO A 96 13.93 -33.41 -16.59
N LEU A 97 12.81 -33.15 -17.27
CA LEU A 97 11.52 -33.81 -16.99
C LEU A 97 11.62 -35.35 -16.90
N ASN A 98 12.63 -35.95 -17.56
CA ASN A 98 12.92 -37.39 -17.63
C ASN A 98 13.68 -37.95 -16.40
N SER A 99 14.08 -37.08 -15.47
CA SER A 99 14.88 -37.44 -14.29
C SER A 99 14.13 -37.30 -12.98
N ILE A 100 12.83 -36.99 -12.99
CA ILE A 100 12.04 -36.83 -11.76
C ILE A 100 11.57 -38.24 -11.33
N PRO A 101 12.18 -38.84 -10.31
CA PRO A 101 11.59 -40.00 -9.66
C PRO A 101 10.30 -39.55 -8.97
N VAL A 102 9.23 -40.32 -9.07
CA VAL A 102 7.88 -39.99 -8.57
C VAL A 102 7.83 -39.68 -7.06
N PHE A 103 8.95 -39.93 -6.32
CA PHE A 103 9.08 -39.73 -4.88
C PHE A 103 10.46 -39.19 -4.47
N ALA A 104 11.19 -38.45 -5.33
CA ALA A 104 12.45 -37.84 -4.92
C ALA A 104 12.20 -36.55 -4.13
N ASP A 105 13.03 -36.32 -3.08
CA ASP A 105 13.11 -35.04 -2.40
C ASP A 105 13.49 -33.97 -3.43
N ILE A 106 12.50 -33.21 -3.91
CA ILE A 106 12.72 -32.10 -4.84
C ILE A 106 13.43 -31.02 -4.06
N GLN A 107 14.71 -30.82 -4.33
CA GLN A 107 15.44 -29.68 -3.78
C GLN A 107 15.01 -28.42 -4.51
N PHE A 108 14.23 -27.59 -3.83
CA PHE A 108 13.87 -26.26 -4.30
C PHE A 108 15.08 -25.33 -4.14
N ASN A 109 15.60 -24.80 -5.24
CA ASN A 109 16.78 -23.92 -5.20
C ASN A 109 16.51 -22.54 -4.62
N SER A 110 15.27 -22.10 -4.57
CA SER A 110 14.85 -20.92 -3.79
C SER A 110 13.39 -20.99 -3.42
N LEU A 111 13.11 -20.81 -2.15
CA LEU A 111 11.75 -20.60 -1.66
C LEU A 111 11.39 -19.12 -1.83
N MET A 112 10.17 -18.86 -2.25
CA MET A 112 9.67 -17.51 -2.46
C MET A 112 9.10 -16.94 -1.16
N SER A 113 9.50 -15.73 -0.76
CA SER A 113 8.83 -15.05 0.34
C SER A 113 7.45 -14.54 -0.09
N VAL A 114 6.56 -14.33 0.88
CA VAL A 114 5.25 -13.70 0.64
C VAL A 114 5.42 -12.33 -0.04
N ARG A 115 6.45 -11.57 0.34
CA ARG A 115 6.78 -10.28 -0.29
C ARG A 115 7.15 -10.43 -1.76
N ASP A 116 8.02 -11.37 -2.08
CA ASP A 116 8.46 -11.61 -3.47
C ASP A 116 7.30 -12.09 -4.33
N PHE A 117 6.43 -12.95 -3.79
CA PHE A 117 5.21 -13.38 -4.45
C PHE A 117 4.30 -12.20 -4.80
N LEU A 118 4.04 -11.32 -3.82
CA LEU A 118 3.21 -10.13 -4.06
C LEU A 118 3.84 -9.17 -5.08
N GLN A 119 5.16 -9.03 -5.10
CA GLN A 119 5.87 -8.20 -6.08
C GLN A 119 5.79 -8.81 -7.48
N LYS A 120 6.05 -10.12 -7.61
CA LYS A 120 5.94 -10.85 -8.88
C LYS A 120 4.51 -10.83 -9.42
N LEU A 121 3.52 -11.14 -8.60
CA LEU A 121 2.12 -11.12 -9.02
C LEU A 121 1.68 -9.70 -9.41
N GLY A 122 1.99 -8.72 -8.57
CA GLY A 122 1.51 -7.34 -8.72
C GLY A 122 2.20 -6.57 -9.83
N THR A 123 3.49 -6.75 -9.99
CA THR A 123 4.30 -6.03 -10.99
C THR A 123 4.55 -6.90 -12.21
N ASP A 124 5.34 -7.97 -12.09
CA ASP A 124 5.84 -8.70 -13.25
C ASP A 124 4.68 -9.38 -14.04
N ALA A 125 3.78 -10.07 -13.35
CA ALA A 125 2.70 -10.81 -14.00
C ALA A 125 1.53 -9.91 -14.45
N ILE A 126 1.08 -9.00 -13.59
CA ILE A 126 -0.15 -8.25 -13.86
C ILE A 126 0.15 -6.88 -14.47
N ARG A 127 1.00 -6.05 -13.85
CA ARG A 127 1.31 -4.72 -14.39
C ARG A 127 2.06 -4.80 -15.71
N ASP A 128 3.12 -5.57 -15.77
CA ASP A 128 4.00 -5.66 -16.93
C ASP A 128 3.49 -6.70 -17.95
N GLY A 129 2.97 -7.83 -17.47
CA GLY A 129 2.49 -8.92 -18.32
C GLY A 129 1.08 -8.76 -18.88
N LEU A 130 0.17 -8.09 -18.16
CA LEU A 130 -1.21 -7.89 -18.61
C LEU A 130 -1.45 -6.45 -19.08
N HIS A 131 -1.37 -5.47 -18.16
CA HIS A 131 -1.57 -4.05 -18.50
C HIS A 131 -1.10 -3.15 -17.36
N GLU A 132 -0.32 -2.09 -17.67
CA GLU A 132 0.28 -1.19 -16.68
C GLU A 132 -0.74 -0.51 -15.75
N ASN A 133 -1.95 -0.20 -16.26
CA ASN A 133 -3.01 0.44 -15.50
C ASN A 133 -4.00 -0.53 -14.86
N THR A 134 -3.71 -1.83 -14.79
CA THR A 134 -4.66 -2.81 -14.23
C THR A 134 -5.10 -2.42 -12.81
N TRP A 135 -4.16 -2.07 -11.94
CA TRP A 135 -4.50 -1.71 -10.55
C TRP A 135 -5.21 -0.37 -10.45
N VAL A 136 -4.84 0.59 -11.29
CA VAL A 136 -5.53 1.89 -11.40
C VAL A 136 -6.98 1.67 -11.80
N ASN A 137 -7.20 0.94 -12.89
CA ASN A 137 -8.53 0.66 -13.41
C ASN A 137 -9.38 -0.13 -12.39
N ALA A 138 -8.80 -1.19 -11.79
CA ALA A 138 -9.49 -2.02 -10.81
C ALA A 138 -9.86 -1.27 -9.53
N THR A 139 -9.07 -0.28 -9.13
CA THR A 139 -9.37 0.52 -7.93
C THR A 139 -10.36 1.62 -8.23
N LEU A 140 -10.18 2.36 -9.35
CA LEU A 140 -11.00 3.52 -9.67
C LEU A 140 -12.37 3.17 -10.29
N VAL A 141 -12.64 1.90 -10.58
CA VAL A 141 -13.95 1.48 -11.13
C VAL A 141 -15.12 1.88 -10.21
N ASP A 142 -14.88 1.90 -8.91
CA ASP A 142 -15.88 2.26 -7.90
C ASP A 142 -15.83 3.75 -7.49
N TYR A 143 -14.89 4.54 -8.05
CA TYR A 143 -14.75 5.95 -7.72
C TYR A 143 -15.81 6.81 -8.41
N THR A 144 -16.44 7.68 -7.63
CA THR A 144 -17.33 8.72 -8.11
C THR A 144 -16.86 10.10 -7.68
N THR A 145 -17.31 11.17 -8.34
CA THR A 145 -16.97 12.55 -7.96
C THR A 145 -17.50 12.95 -6.59
N GLU A 146 -18.46 12.20 -6.04
CA GLU A 146 -19.02 12.38 -4.70
C GLU A 146 -18.21 11.65 -3.62
N SER A 147 -17.30 10.75 -4.04
CA SER A 147 -16.46 9.97 -3.11
C SER A 147 -15.24 10.77 -2.66
N ASP A 148 -14.92 10.67 -1.38
CA ASP A 148 -13.69 11.21 -0.81
C ASP A 148 -12.78 10.05 -0.36
N TRP A 149 -11.66 9.87 -1.07
CA TRP A 149 -10.75 8.75 -0.85
C TRP A 149 -9.35 9.18 -0.42
N ILE A 150 -8.75 8.39 0.47
CA ILE A 150 -7.34 8.46 0.85
C ILE A 150 -6.67 7.18 0.38
N ILE A 151 -5.74 7.28 -0.58
CA ILE A 151 -5.02 6.12 -1.11
C ILE A 151 -3.61 6.12 -0.52
N THR A 152 -3.35 5.21 0.43
CA THR A 152 -2.14 5.27 1.28
C THR A 152 -0.93 4.53 0.71
N ASP A 153 -1.02 3.91 -0.46
CA ASP A 153 0.03 3.10 -1.06
C ASP A 153 0.39 3.51 -2.50
N THR A 154 0.31 4.82 -2.81
CA THR A 154 0.69 5.33 -4.14
C THR A 154 2.20 5.15 -4.37
N ARG A 155 2.57 4.37 -5.39
CA ARG A 155 3.94 3.91 -5.65
C ARG A 155 4.43 4.11 -7.07
N PHE A 156 3.53 4.23 -8.04
CA PHE A 156 3.88 4.31 -9.46
C PHE A 156 3.39 5.61 -10.09
N PRO A 157 4.09 6.11 -11.15
CA PRO A 157 3.69 7.34 -11.83
C PRO A 157 2.26 7.31 -12.37
N ASN A 158 1.83 6.20 -12.99
CA ASN A 158 0.46 6.07 -13.52
C ASN A 158 -0.62 6.13 -12.42
N GLU A 159 -0.33 5.65 -11.21
CA GLU A 159 -1.21 5.80 -10.04
C GLU A 159 -1.31 7.27 -9.62
N ALA A 160 -0.15 7.94 -9.54
CA ALA A 160 -0.08 9.36 -9.22
C ALA A 160 -0.79 10.23 -10.28
N GLU A 161 -0.57 9.94 -11.57
CA GLU A 161 -1.26 10.61 -12.66
C GLU A 161 -2.78 10.42 -12.61
N ALA A 162 -3.24 9.22 -12.28
CA ALA A 162 -4.68 8.95 -12.15
C ALA A 162 -5.31 9.79 -11.04
N ILE A 163 -4.64 9.92 -9.90
CA ILE A 163 -5.07 10.82 -8.80
C ILE A 163 -5.12 12.27 -9.28
N LYS A 164 -4.09 12.74 -10.00
CA LYS A 164 -4.04 14.11 -10.52
C LYS A 164 -5.14 14.36 -11.55
N LYS A 165 -5.42 13.41 -12.44
CA LYS A 165 -6.52 13.49 -13.42
C LYS A 165 -7.90 13.56 -12.74
N ALA A 166 -8.07 12.93 -11.58
CA ALA A 166 -9.26 13.04 -10.76
C ALA A 166 -9.33 14.33 -9.92
N GLY A 167 -8.43 15.30 -10.11
CA GLY A 167 -8.37 16.56 -9.38
C GLY A 167 -7.81 16.42 -7.95
N GLY A 168 -7.16 15.31 -7.65
CA GLY A 168 -6.60 15.02 -6.34
C GLY A 168 -5.21 15.61 -6.11
N ILE A 169 -4.73 15.44 -4.87
CA ILE A 169 -3.39 15.85 -4.44
C ILE A 169 -2.57 14.64 -3.99
N ILE A 170 -1.24 14.75 -4.06
CA ILE A 170 -0.32 13.70 -3.65
C ILE A 170 0.63 14.21 -2.59
N ILE A 171 0.64 13.53 -1.43
CA ILE A 171 1.47 13.84 -0.28
C ILE A 171 2.58 12.78 -0.17
N ARG A 172 3.84 13.19 -0.14
CA ARG A 172 4.96 12.31 0.21
C ARG A 172 5.22 12.38 1.70
N VAL A 173 5.26 11.24 2.38
CA VAL A 173 5.68 11.13 3.78
C VAL A 173 7.08 10.53 3.83
N GLU A 174 8.02 11.29 4.34
CA GLU A 174 9.42 10.91 4.50
C GLU A 174 9.77 10.77 5.98
N ARG A 175 10.57 9.77 6.32
CA ARG A 175 11.03 9.57 7.69
C ARG A 175 12.55 9.40 7.69
N PRO A 176 13.30 10.17 8.52
CA PRO A 176 14.73 10.02 8.64
C PRO A 176 15.15 8.57 8.94
N GLY A 177 16.15 8.09 8.22
CA GLY A 177 16.67 6.72 8.37
C GLY A 177 15.84 5.62 7.69
N VAL A 178 14.66 5.90 7.18
CA VAL A 178 13.86 4.94 6.39
C VAL A 178 14.33 4.99 4.94
N LYS A 179 14.67 3.81 4.39
CA LYS A 179 15.13 3.61 3.02
C LYS A 179 14.25 2.58 2.31
N PRO A 180 14.29 2.49 0.97
CA PRO A 180 13.63 1.41 0.25
C PRO A 180 14.05 0.05 0.81
N VAL A 181 13.08 -0.86 0.96
CA VAL A 181 13.36 -2.22 1.47
C VAL A 181 14.23 -3.00 0.49
N ASN A 182 14.03 -2.76 -0.80
CA ASN A 182 14.80 -3.34 -1.90
C ASN A 182 14.73 -2.39 -3.13
N PRO A 183 15.53 -2.62 -4.20
CA PRO A 183 15.53 -1.78 -5.40
C PRO A 183 14.33 -2.02 -6.33
N HIS A 184 13.32 -2.78 -5.93
CA HIS A 184 12.17 -3.08 -6.76
C HIS A 184 11.41 -1.80 -7.17
N PRO A 185 10.88 -1.70 -8.41
CA PRO A 185 10.17 -0.51 -8.88
C PRO A 185 9.04 -0.03 -7.97
N SER A 186 8.32 -0.93 -7.30
CA SER A 186 7.28 -0.56 -6.34
C SER A 186 7.77 0.24 -5.13
N GLU A 187 9.08 0.34 -4.90
CA GLU A 187 9.66 1.14 -3.82
C GLU A 187 10.26 2.46 -4.33
N THR A 188 10.73 2.52 -5.60
CA THR A 188 11.58 3.62 -6.09
C THR A 188 10.99 4.43 -7.24
N SER A 189 9.93 3.96 -7.91
CA SER A 189 9.40 4.60 -9.13
C SER A 189 8.95 6.04 -8.95
N LEU A 190 8.60 6.47 -7.72
CA LEU A 190 8.21 7.85 -7.42
C LEU A 190 9.32 8.71 -6.81
N ASP A 191 10.57 8.24 -6.74
CA ASP A 191 11.66 9.03 -6.11
C ASP A 191 11.96 10.35 -6.83
N LYS A 192 11.66 10.41 -8.13
CA LYS A 192 11.82 11.63 -8.95
C LYS A 192 10.48 12.35 -9.22
N TRP A 193 9.40 11.91 -8.62
CA TRP A 193 8.08 12.52 -8.80
C TRP A 193 8.00 13.87 -8.08
N LYS A 194 7.33 14.85 -8.72
CA LYS A 194 7.06 16.14 -8.09
C LYS A 194 5.76 16.06 -7.30
N PHE A 195 5.87 15.88 -5.99
CA PHE A 195 4.73 15.84 -5.08
C PHE A 195 4.14 17.23 -4.85
N ASP A 196 2.82 17.29 -4.58
CA ASP A 196 2.16 18.55 -4.19
C ASP A 196 2.66 18.99 -2.80
N HIS A 197 2.84 18.02 -1.89
CA HIS A 197 3.38 18.27 -0.55
C HIS A 197 4.37 17.16 -0.14
N VAL A 198 5.39 17.55 0.62
CA VAL A 198 6.34 16.63 1.26
C VAL A 198 6.28 16.87 2.76
N ILE A 199 6.02 15.83 3.54
CA ILE A 199 5.94 15.86 5.00
C ILE A 199 7.07 15.03 5.59
N ASN A 200 8.00 15.69 6.29
CA ASN A 200 9.03 15.02 7.08
C ASN A 200 8.42 14.52 8.40
N ASN A 201 8.33 13.19 8.56
CA ASN A 201 7.87 12.51 9.77
C ASN A 201 9.07 12.24 10.69
N ASP A 202 9.64 13.29 11.24
CA ASP A 202 10.85 13.33 12.07
C ASP A 202 10.57 13.54 13.56
N GLY A 203 9.30 13.67 13.95
CA GLY A 203 8.86 13.99 15.30
C GLY A 203 7.83 13.00 15.86
N SER A 204 7.04 13.51 16.79
CA SER A 204 5.96 12.77 17.44
C SER A 204 4.72 12.62 16.55
N LEU A 205 3.78 11.77 16.98
CA LEU A 205 2.45 11.67 16.35
C LEU A 205 1.73 13.03 16.30
N THR A 206 1.88 13.84 17.36
CA THR A 206 1.33 15.20 17.44
C THR A 206 1.94 16.10 16.38
N ASP A 207 3.25 16.00 16.13
CA ASP A 207 3.93 16.82 15.13
C ASP A 207 3.52 16.45 13.72
N LEU A 208 3.42 15.13 13.43
CA LEU A 208 2.88 14.64 12.16
C LEU A 208 1.44 15.14 11.95
N THR A 209 0.60 15.09 13.00
CA THR A 209 -0.77 15.60 12.96
C THR A 209 -0.84 17.08 12.61
N LYS A 210 0.03 17.91 13.22
CA LYS A 210 0.11 19.35 12.92
C LYS A 210 0.51 19.60 11.45
N LYS A 211 1.50 18.85 10.93
CA LYS A 211 1.97 18.96 9.55
C LYS A 211 0.86 18.58 8.56
N ILE A 212 0.16 17.47 8.80
CA ILE A 212 -0.98 17.04 7.97
C ILE A 212 -2.10 18.07 8.02
N LYS A 213 -2.48 18.55 9.23
CA LYS A 213 -3.52 19.58 9.38
C LYS A 213 -3.20 20.85 8.59
N LYS A 214 -1.93 21.26 8.52
CA LYS A 214 -1.48 22.40 7.71
C LYS A 214 -1.74 22.13 6.23
N VAL A 215 -1.33 20.98 5.70
CA VAL A 215 -1.55 20.59 4.30
C VAL A 215 -3.04 20.59 3.95
N LEU A 216 -3.89 20.01 4.80
CA LEU A 216 -5.33 19.96 4.56
C LEU A 216 -5.96 21.35 4.50
N LYS A 217 -5.52 22.29 5.38
CA LYS A 217 -5.98 23.67 5.35
C LYS A 217 -5.52 24.44 4.10
N GLU A 218 -4.27 24.26 3.68
CA GLU A 218 -3.73 24.87 2.46
C GLU A 218 -4.50 24.44 1.20
N ASN A 219 -5.08 23.25 1.22
CA ASN A 219 -5.90 22.71 0.13
C ASN A 219 -7.41 22.85 0.34
N GLN A 220 -7.85 23.62 1.35
CA GLN A 220 -9.27 23.88 1.66
C GLN A 220 -10.07 22.58 1.95
N ILE A 221 -9.41 21.56 2.50
CA ILE A 221 -10.01 20.28 2.88
C ILE A 221 -10.51 20.30 4.33
N LEU A 222 -9.94 21.18 5.17
CA LEU A 222 -10.32 21.46 6.56
C LEU A 222 -10.68 22.92 6.77
#